data_bfcb8c12205369a134d206868bfe6734
#
_entry.id   bfcb8c12205369a134d206868bfe6734
#
_cell.length_a   1.000
_cell.length_b   1.000
_cell.length_c   1.000
_cell.angle_alpha   90.00
_cell.angle_beta   90.00
_cell.angle_gamma   90.00
#
_symmetry.space_group_name_H-M   'P 1'
#
loop_
_entity.id
_entity.type
_entity.pdbx_description
1 polymer ?
#
loop_
_entity_poly.entity_id
_entity_poly.type
_entity_poly.pdbx_seq_one_letter_code
_entity_poly.pdbx_strand_id
1 'polypeptide(L)'
;SEMCIRDSGDPANNSRLATVVAKAKAANMPNDNIKRTIDKALGSGNTDNYESVTYEGYGPCGVAVIVETMTDNRNRTAGSVRHHFDKYGGSLGTTGCVSWSFDRKGVIVIDNEDEELDEDTVMMDALDAGAADFQPEEGCFTVYTDPDDINTVAKALEDKGYKFDSAQIEMVPQSYQKLDKQEDRDNMEKMLDLFEEDDDVQNVWHNWDQE
;
A
#
# COMPACT_ATOMS: atom_id res chain seq x y z
N SER A 1 -1.60 -2.06 -12.55
CA SER A 1 -1.81 -3.43 -13.08
C SER A 1 -1.36 -3.59 -14.52
N GLU A 2 -1.60 -2.64 -15.44
CA GLU A 2 -1.19 -2.73 -16.86
C GLU A 2 0.34 -2.73 -17.02
N MET A 3 1.07 -2.01 -16.18
CA MET A 3 2.54 -2.00 -16.20
C MET A 3 3.12 -3.34 -15.75
N CYS A 4 2.48 -4.03 -14.81
CA CYS A 4 2.87 -5.38 -14.42
C CYS A 4 2.68 -6.41 -15.52
N ILE A 5 1.62 -6.27 -16.33
CA ILE A 5 1.30 -7.17 -17.45
C ILE A 5 2.28 -7.00 -18.61
N ARG A 6 2.85 -5.81 -18.80
CA ARG A 6 3.77 -5.48 -19.90
C ARG A 6 5.08 -6.27 -19.87
N ASP A 7 5.58 -6.61 -18.67
CA ASP A 7 6.83 -7.40 -18.52
C ASP A 7 6.60 -8.88 -18.83
N SER A 8 5.48 -9.45 -18.40
CA SER A 8 4.98 -10.77 -18.77
C SER A 8 3.51 -10.90 -18.36
N GLY A 9 2.66 -11.32 -19.29
CA GLY A 9 1.24 -11.60 -18.99
C GLY A 9 1.00 -12.91 -18.24
N ASP A 10 2.05 -13.64 -17.89
CA ASP A 10 1.96 -14.88 -17.12
C ASP A 10 2.32 -14.62 -15.65
N PRO A 11 1.37 -14.78 -14.71
CA PRO A 11 1.63 -14.58 -13.29
C PRO A 11 2.74 -15.48 -12.72
N ALA A 12 3.00 -16.63 -13.35
CA ALA A 12 4.07 -17.54 -12.92
C ALA A 12 5.47 -16.97 -13.18
N ASN A 13 5.59 -16.07 -14.16
CA ASN A 13 6.84 -15.45 -14.59
C ASN A 13 6.95 -13.96 -14.19
N ASN A 14 5.93 -13.44 -13.49
CA ASN A 14 5.81 -12.05 -13.11
C ASN A 14 5.27 -11.93 -11.69
N SER A 15 6.17 -11.76 -10.73
CA SER A 15 5.84 -11.71 -9.29
C SER A 15 4.87 -10.56 -8.94
N ARG A 16 5.01 -9.40 -9.59
CA ARG A 16 4.10 -8.26 -9.38
C ARG A 16 2.69 -8.57 -9.88
N LEU A 17 2.58 -9.18 -11.06
CA LEU A 17 1.28 -9.62 -11.58
C LEU A 17 0.67 -10.71 -10.70
N ALA A 18 1.48 -11.65 -10.18
CA ALA A 18 1.01 -12.68 -9.26
C ALA A 18 0.39 -12.07 -7.99
N THR A 19 1.04 -11.08 -7.39
CA THR A 19 0.53 -10.36 -6.21
C THR A 19 -0.81 -9.67 -6.50
N VAL A 20 -0.91 -8.95 -7.63
CA VAL A 20 -2.17 -8.28 -8.03
C VAL A 20 -3.29 -9.29 -8.31
N VAL A 21 -2.97 -10.40 -8.94
CA VAL A 21 -3.94 -11.49 -9.20
C VAL A 21 -4.41 -12.13 -7.88
N ALA A 22 -3.52 -12.33 -6.91
CA ALA A 22 -3.88 -12.83 -5.59
C ALA A 22 -4.82 -11.85 -4.87
N LYS A 23 -4.51 -10.55 -4.88
CA LYS A 23 -5.35 -9.48 -4.31
C LYS A 23 -6.74 -9.42 -4.98
N ALA A 24 -6.81 -9.54 -6.31
CA ALA A 24 -8.08 -9.58 -7.04
C ALA A 24 -8.92 -10.82 -6.69
N LYS A 25 -8.28 -11.97 -6.45
CA LYS A 25 -8.96 -13.20 -5.99
C LYS A 25 -9.48 -13.06 -4.56
N ALA A 26 -8.70 -12.48 -3.67
CA ALA A 26 -9.11 -12.19 -2.29
C ALA A 26 -10.33 -11.26 -2.26
N ALA A 27 -10.41 -10.28 -3.18
CA ALA A 27 -11.58 -9.43 -3.39
C ALA A 27 -12.73 -10.11 -4.17
N ASN A 28 -12.76 -11.45 -4.24
CA ASN A 28 -13.78 -12.25 -4.94
C ASN A 28 -13.97 -11.91 -6.43
N MET A 29 -12.96 -11.38 -7.11
CA MET A 29 -13.03 -11.14 -8.55
C MET A 29 -13.03 -12.48 -9.32
N PRO A 30 -14.02 -12.74 -10.21
CA PRO A 30 -14.07 -13.95 -11.01
C PRO A 30 -12.81 -14.15 -11.88
N ASN A 31 -12.29 -15.37 -11.94
CA ASN A 31 -11.08 -15.70 -12.72
C ASN A 31 -11.19 -15.28 -14.20
N ASP A 32 -12.39 -15.36 -14.79
CA ASP A 32 -12.63 -14.95 -16.18
C ASP A 32 -12.45 -13.44 -16.38
N ASN A 33 -12.81 -12.62 -15.37
CA ASN A 33 -12.61 -11.18 -15.41
C ASN A 33 -11.12 -10.84 -15.26
N ILE A 34 -10.40 -11.52 -14.36
CA ILE A 34 -8.95 -11.37 -14.21
C ILE A 34 -8.26 -11.71 -15.52
N LYS A 35 -8.57 -12.88 -16.11
CA LYS A 35 -7.99 -13.31 -17.37
C LYS A 35 -8.30 -12.33 -18.51
N ARG A 36 -9.56 -11.88 -18.64
CA ARG A 36 -9.98 -10.92 -19.66
C ARG A 36 -9.25 -9.59 -19.54
N THR A 37 -9.00 -9.12 -18.32
CA THR A 37 -8.24 -7.89 -18.06
C THR A 37 -6.79 -8.04 -18.47
N ILE A 38 -6.15 -9.17 -18.15
CA ILE A 38 -4.79 -9.49 -18.58
C ILE A 38 -4.72 -9.56 -20.12
N ASP A 39 -5.62 -10.31 -20.77
CA ASP A 39 -5.68 -10.45 -22.21
C ASP A 39 -5.92 -9.10 -22.93
N LYS A 40 -6.78 -8.24 -22.34
CA LYS A 40 -7.03 -6.88 -22.84
C LYS A 40 -5.77 -6.02 -22.78
N ALA A 41 -5.03 -6.07 -21.69
CA ALA A 41 -3.79 -5.31 -21.54
C ALA A 41 -2.66 -5.81 -22.44
N LEU A 42 -2.60 -7.14 -22.72
CA LEU A 42 -1.66 -7.73 -23.67
C LEU A 42 -2.06 -7.49 -25.13
N GLY A 43 -3.35 -7.42 -25.44
CA GLY A 43 -3.89 -7.29 -26.79
C GLY A 43 -4.09 -5.84 -27.24
N SER A 44 -4.16 -4.89 -26.32
CA SER A 44 -4.26 -3.49 -26.64
C SER A 44 -2.86 -2.97 -26.97
N GLY A 45 -2.56 -2.81 -28.25
CA GLY A 45 -1.40 -2.04 -28.73
C GLY A 45 -1.50 -0.55 -28.38
N ASN A 46 -2.11 -0.22 -27.25
CA ASN A 46 -2.16 1.11 -26.69
C ASN A 46 -0.84 1.35 -25.99
N THR A 47 -0.02 2.16 -26.58
CA THR A 47 1.26 2.67 -26.09
C THR A 47 1.04 3.80 -25.07
N ASP A 48 0.04 3.71 -24.21
CA ASP A 48 -0.06 4.59 -23.07
C ASP A 48 1.09 4.21 -22.13
N ASN A 49 2.13 5.01 -22.15
CA ASN A 49 3.33 4.84 -21.33
C ASN A 49 2.98 5.23 -19.89
N TYR A 50 2.32 4.33 -19.18
CA TYR A 50 2.14 4.50 -17.72
C TYR A 50 3.50 4.46 -17.04
N GLU A 51 3.77 5.48 -16.24
CA GLU A 51 4.94 5.56 -15.38
C GLU A 51 4.52 5.62 -13.91
N SER A 52 5.27 4.94 -13.03
CA SER A 52 5.11 5.09 -11.58
C SER A 52 5.92 6.30 -11.13
N VAL A 53 5.26 7.21 -10.41
CA VAL A 53 5.88 8.42 -9.87
C VAL A 53 5.52 8.52 -8.40
N THR A 54 6.53 8.70 -7.56
CA THR A 54 6.33 8.95 -6.12
C THR A 54 6.46 10.45 -5.84
N TYR A 55 5.47 11.00 -5.17
CA TYR A 55 5.45 12.36 -4.68
C TYR A 55 5.59 12.36 -3.15
N GLU A 56 6.29 13.35 -2.64
CA GLU A 56 6.54 13.51 -1.22
C GLU A 56 6.16 14.91 -0.79
N GLY A 57 5.59 15.04 0.38
CA GLY A 57 5.16 16.34 0.89
C GLY A 57 4.79 16.31 2.37
N TYR A 58 4.32 17.44 2.82
CA TYR A 58 3.85 17.63 4.18
C TYR A 58 2.37 18.00 4.15
N GLY A 59 1.57 17.29 4.93
CA GLY A 59 0.20 17.66 5.26
C GLY A 59 0.13 18.73 6.36
N PRO A 60 -1.08 18.98 6.88
CA PRO A 60 -1.29 19.89 8.00
C PRO A 60 -0.35 19.61 9.17
N CYS A 61 0.15 20.67 9.82
CA CYS A 61 1.07 20.59 10.96
C CYS A 61 2.33 19.75 10.75
N GLY A 62 2.75 19.55 9.50
CA GLY A 62 4.00 18.85 9.18
C GLY A 62 3.91 17.33 9.16
N VAL A 63 2.71 16.76 9.05
CA VAL A 63 2.53 15.32 8.80
C VAL A 63 3.25 14.96 7.52
N ALA A 64 4.17 14.01 7.58
CA ALA A 64 4.87 13.52 6.41
C ALA A 64 3.94 12.63 5.57
N VAL A 65 3.89 12.84 4.26
CA VAL A 65 3.03 12.10 3.34
C VAL A 65 3.82 11.67 2.11
N ILE A 66 3.69 10.39 1.75
CA ILE A 66 4.21 9.80 0.51
C ILE A 66 3.00 9.37 -0.34
N VAL A 67 2.99 9.78 -1.60
CA VAL A 67 1.93 9.44 -2.57
C VAL A 67 2.56 8.70 -3.75
N GLU A 68 2.22 7.44 -3.91
CA GLU A 68 2.61 6.66 -5.08
C GLU A 68 1.52 6.75 -6.13
N THR A 69 1.91 7.11 -7.34
CA THR A 69 0.99 7.28 -8.47
C THR A 69 1.42 6.44 -9.66
N MET A 70 0.44 6.10 -10.49
CA MET A 70 0.65 5.49 -11.80
C MET A 70 -0.10 6.32 -12.84
N THR A 71 0.62 6.93 -13.78
CA THR A 71 0.03 7.89 -14.71
C THR A 71 0.58 7.74 -16.13
N ASP A 72 -0.27 8.09 -17.10
CA ASP A 72 0.09 8.31 -18.50
C ASP A 72 0.54 9.75 -18.78
N ASN A 73 0.31 10.67 -17.80
CA ASN A 73 0.62 12.10 -17.93
C ASN A 73 1.14 12.70 -16.62
N ARG A 74 2.46 12.62 -16.43
CA ARG A 74 3.15 13.11 -15.22
C ARG A 74 2.85 14.58 -14.88
N ASN A 75 2.67 15.44 -15.88
CA ASN A 75 2.39 16.87 -15.62
C ASN A 75 0.99 17.09 -15.07
N ARG A 76 0.00 16.35 -15.58
CA ARG A 76 -1.38 16.37 -15.04
C ARG A 76 -1.36 15.92 -13.59
N THR A 77 -0.81 14.74 -13.32
CA THR A 77 -0.77 14.15 -11.98
C THR A 77 0.00 15.03 -10.99
N ALA A 78 1.15 15.60 -11.39
CA ALA A 78 1.89 16.53 -10.53
C ALA A 78 1.06 17.78 -10.17
N GLY A 79 0.22 18.27 -11.09
CA GLY A 79 -0.71 19.37 -10.84
C GLY A 79 -1.81 19.00 -9.87
N SER A 80 -2.41 17.81 -10.04
CA SER A 80 -3.44 17.23 -9.17
C SER A 80 -2.91 17.04 -7.74
N VAL A 81 -1.81 16.30 -7.60
CA VAL A 81 -1.18 16.03 -6.30
C VAL A 81 -0.81 17.32 -5.57
N ARG A 82 -0.22 18.31 -6.27
CA ARG A 82 0.07 19.62 -5.68
C ARG A 82 -1.19 20.30 -5.19
N HIS A 83 -2.27 20.28 -5.98
CA HIS A 83 -3.55 20.86 -5.59
C HIS A 83 -4.12 20.22 -4.33
N HIS A 84 -4.04 18.87 -4.22
CA HIS A 84 -4.52 18.15 -3.04
C HIS A 84 -3.78 18.56 -1.77
N PHE A 85 -2.44 18.67 -1.82
CA PHE A 85 -1.66 19.19 -0.70
C PHE A 85 -2.02 20.65 -0.36
N ASP A 86 -1.99 21.54 -1.34
CA ASP A 86 -2.15 22.99 -1.11
C ASP A 86 -3.56 23.35 -0.58
N LYS A 87 -4.59 22.61 -1.00
CA LYS A 87 -5.99 22.90 -0.67
C LYS A 87 -6.29 22.82 0.83
N TYR A 88 -5.62 21.94 1.56
CA TYR A 88 -5.86 21.69 2.98
C TYR A 88 -4.68 22.04 3.88
N GLY A 89 -3.84 22.98 3.45
CA GLY A 89 -2.76 23.53 4.27
C GLY A 89 -1.50 22.70 4.32
N GLY A 90 -1.36 21.74 3.41
CA GLY A 90 -0.13 21.00 3.18
C GLY A 90 0.77 21.67 2.13
N SER A 91 1.82 21.00 1.73
CA SER A 91 2.72 21.44 0.65
C SER A 91 3.42 20.26 0.00
N LEU A 92 3.41 20.23 -1.33
CA LEU A 92 4.21 19.28 -2.09
C LEU A 92 5.69 19.66 -1.95
N GLY A 93 6.51 18.70 -1.52
CA GLY A 93 7.95 18.84 -1.36
C GLY A 93 8.76 18.36 -2.56
N THR A 94 10.06 18.29 -2.38
CA THR A 94 10.98 17.67 -3.33
C THR A 94 11.17 16.18 -3.01
N THR A 95 11.51 15.38 -3.99
CA THR A 95 11.83 13.95 -3.78
C THR A 95 12.91 13.80 -2.70
N GLY A 96 12.67 12.90 -1.75
CA GLY A 96 13.56 12.67 -0.60
C GLY A 96 13.30 13.56 0.61
N CYS A 97 12.26 14.42 0.58
CA CYS A 97 12.01 15.34 1.71
C CYS A 97 11.41 14.65 2.93
N VAL A 98 10.67 13.54 2.75
CA VAL A 98 10.05 12.79 3.86
C VAL A 98 10.37 11.29 3.86
N SER A 99 10.80 10.72 2.74
CA SER A 99 11.06 9.26 2.61
C SER A 99 12.12 8.74 3.58
N TRP A 100 13.01 9.57 4.06
CA TRP A 100 13.99 9.22 5.10
C TRP A 100 13.35 8.87 6.47
N SER A 101 12.13 9.30 6.71
CA SER A 101 11.38 9.02 7.95
C SER A 101 10.47 7.78 7.84
N PHE A 102 10.54 7.06 6.73
CA PHE A 102 9.80 5.82 6.51
C PHE A 102 10.76 4.68 6.17
N ASP A 103 10.39 3.49 6.62
CA ASP A 103 11.04 2.24 6.25
C ASP A 103 10.14 1.48 5.27
N ARG A 104 10.72 1.01 4.17
CA ARG A 104 10.00 0.14 3.24
C ARG A 104 10.01 -1.28 3.79
N LYS A 105 8.83 -1.79 4.17
CA LYS A 105 8.65 -3.12 4.77
C LYS A 105 7.59 -3.92 4.04
N GLY A 106 7.67 -5.24 4.12
CA GLY A 106 6.51 -6.09 3.87
C GLY A 106 5.61 -6.05 5.10
N VAL A 107 4.31 -5.81 4.89
CA VAL A 107 3.30 -5.77 5.95
C VAL A 107 2.23 -6.80 5.64
N ILE A 108 1.99 -7.72 6.58
CA ILE A 108 0.95 -8.74 6.50
C ILE A 108 0.02 -8.51 7.68
N VAL A 109 -1.27 -8.26 7.40
CA VAL A 109 -2.30 -8.09 8.42
C VAL A 109 -3.09 -9.39 8.51
N ILE A 110 -3.02 -10.04 9.66
CA ILE A 110 -3.75 -11.29 9.95
C ILE A 110 -5.05 -10.92 10.65
N ASP A 111 -6.18 -11.37 10.09
CA ASP A 111 -7.51 -11.19 10.65
C ASP A 111 -7.67 -11.96 11.98
N ASN A 112 -8.12 -11.29 13.02
CA ASN A 112 -8.48 -11.84 14.33
C ASN A 112 -9.73 -11.17 14.93
N GLU A 113 -10.65 -10.69 14.08
CA GLU A 113 -11.90 -10.04 14.56
C GLU A 113 -12.71 -10.93 15.49
N ASP A 114 -12.67 -12.26 15.29
CA ASP A 114 -13.35 -13.24 16.12
C ASP A 114 -12.60 -13.58 17.43
N GLU A 115 -11.42 -13.00 17.70
CA GLU A 115 -10.54 -13.25 18.83
C GLU A 115 -10.23 -14.75 19.07
N GLU A 116 -10.23 -15.55 18.02
CA GLU A 116 -9.99 -17.00 18.09
C GLU A 116 -8.50 -17.36 18.09
N LEU A 117 -7.64 -16.44 17.64
CA LEU A 117 -6.20 -16.68 17.51
C LEU A 117 -5.46 -16.25 18.79
N ASP A 118 -4.59 -17.14 19.27
CA ASP A 118 -3.72 -16.87 20.41
C ASP A 118 -2.49 -16.06 19.98
N GLU A 119 -2.30 -14.89 20.57
CA GLU A 119 -1.22 -13.95 20.24
C GLU A 119 0.16 -14.59 20.26
N ASP A 120 0.49 -15.33 21.34
CA ASP A 120 1.80 -15.97 21.50
C ASP A 120 2.06 -16.99 20.41
N THR A 121 1.03 -17.74 20.01
CA THR A 121 1.12 -18.75 18.95
C THR A 121 1.35 -18.08 17.60
N VAL A 122 0.59 -17.02 17.27
CA VAL A 122 0.72 -16.29 16.01
C VAL A 122 2.10 -15.61 15.92
N MET A 123 2.56 -14.99 17.01
CA MET A 123 3.88 -14.38 17.09
C MET A 123 5.00 -15.40 16.83
N MET A 124 4.96 -16.57 17.48
CA MET A 124 5.95 -17.62 17.28
C MET A 124 5.93 -18.12 15.83
N ASP A 125 4.75 -18.33 15.28
CA ASP A 125 4.58 -18.80 13.90
C ASP A 125 5.08 -17.76 12.87
N ALA A 126 4.87 -16.46 13.13
CA ALA A 126 5.37 -15.38 12.28
C ALA A 126 6.91 -15.29 12.32
N LEU A 127 7.51 -15.35 13.51
CA LEU A 127 8.97 -15.33 13.67
C LEU A 127 9.63 -16.57 13.04
N ASP A 128 9.04 -17.74 13.21
CA ASP A 128 9.52 -18.99 12.57
C ASP A 128 9.42 -18.94 11.04
N ALA A 129 8.44 -18.21 10.52
CA ALA A 129 8.27 -17.99 9.09
C ALA A 129 9.29 -16.97 8.53
N GLY A 130 10.00 -16.23 9.38
CA GLY A 130 11.01 -15.25 8.98
C GLY A 130 10.53 -13.78 9.09
N ALA A 131 9.51 -13.51 9.90
CA ALA A 131 9.10 -12.14 10.19
C ALA A 131 10.22 -11.38 10.93
N ALA A 132 10.35 -10.09 10.63
CA ALA A 132 11.30 -9.19 11.28
C ALA A 132 10.73 -8.60 12.58
N ASP A 133 9.39 -8.39 12.63
CA ASP A 133 8.69 -7.83 13.77
C ASP A 133 7.21 -8.27 13.77
N PHE A 134 6.55 -8.14 14.92
CA PHE A 134 5.15 -8.51 15.13
C PHE A 134 4.49 -7.52 16.08
N GLN A 135 3.31 -7.03 15.72
CA GLN A 135 2.53 -6.11 16.55
C GLN A 135 1.09 -6.62 16.68
N PRO A 136 0.62 -6.84 17.94
CA PRO A 136 -0.79 -7.10 18.18
C PRO A 136 -1.58 -5.78 18.13
N GLU A 137 -2.72 -5.82 17.46
CA GLU A 137 -3.69 -4.72 17.40
C GLU A 137 -5.09 -5.23 17.74
N GLU A 138 -6.04 -4.34 18.01
CA GLU A 138 -7.42 -4.74 18.29
C GLU A 138 -8.05 -5.39 17.05
N GLY A 139 -8.38 -6.67 17.13
CA GLY A 139 -8.99 -7.43 16.04
C GLY A 139 -8.06 -7.91 14.93
N CYS A 140 -6.75 -7.64 14.99
CA CYS A 140 -5.80 -8.14 14.01
C CYS A 140 -4.37 -8.25 14.56
N PHE A 141 -3.51 -8.91 13.78
CA PHE A 141 -2.06 -8.93 14.04
C PHE A 141 -1.31 -8.43 12.83
N THR A 142 -0.41 -7.47 13.05
CA THR A 142 0.45 -6.92 12.00
C THR A 142 1.84 -7.56 12.05
N VAL A 143 2.23 -8.22 10.96
CA VAL A 143 3.52 -8.90 10.79
C VAL A 143 4.37 -8.11 9.82
N TYR A 144 5.58 -7.70 10.25
CA TYR A 144 6.52 -6.98 9.43
C TYR A 144 7.62 -7.90 8.90
N THR A 145 7.99 -7.74 7.65
CA THR A 145 9.05 -8.51 6.98
C THR A 145 9.97 -7.58 6.20
N ASP A 146 11.12 -8.09 5.79
CA ASP A 146 11.84 -7.47 4.70
C ASP A 146 10.98 -7.48 3.42
N PRO A 147 11.07 -6.43 2.57
CA PRO A 147 10.25 -6.36 1.35
C PRO A 147 10.40 -7.55 0.40
N ASP A 148 11.58 -8.18 0.39
CA ASP A 148 11.86 -9.31 -0.48
C ASP A 148 11.32 -10.64 0.07
N ASP A 149 11.09 -10.72 1.39
CA ASP A 149 10.67 -11.94 2.08
C ASP A 149 9.14 -12.06 2.28
N ILE A 150 8.38 -11.00 2.02
CA ILE A 150 6.93 -10.96 2.27
C ILE A 150 6.17 -12.16 1.67
N ASN A 151 6.48 -12.55 0.44
CA ASN A 151 5.80 -13.67 -0.22
C ASN A 151 6.14 -15.03 0.43
N THR A 152 7.37 -15.17 0.95
CA THR A 152 7.82 -16.39 1.63
C THR A 152 7.13 -16.51 2.97
N VAL A 153 7.09 -15.43 3.74
CA VAL A 153 6.44 -15.38 5.07
C VAL A 153 4.93 -15.54 4.95
N ALA A 154 4.29 -14.81 4.02
CA ALA A 154 2.87 -14.93 3.77
C ALA A 154 2.47 -16.37 3.43
N LYS A 155 3.21 -17.01 2.52
CA LYS A 155 2.94 -18.40 2.15
C LYS A 155 3.09 -19.37 3.33
N ALA A 156 4.13 -19.19 4.15
CA ALA A 156 4.35 -20.04 5.33
C ALA A 156 3.22 -19.90 6.36
N LEU A 157 2.67 -18.69 6.53
CA LEU A 157 1.52 -18.43 7.39
C LEU A 157 0.21 -18.95 6.80
N GLU A 158 -0.01 -18.82 5.47
CA GLU A 158 -1.16 -19.45 4.78
C GLU A 158 -1.15 -20.96 4.93
N ASP A 159 0.02 -21.60 4.79
CA ASP A 159 0.17 -23.06 4.95
C ASP A 159 -0.16 -23.52 6.39
N LYS A 160 -0.06 -22.63 7.39
CA LYS A 160 -0.50 -22.87 8.77
C LYS A 160 -2.00 -22.56 9.00
N GLY A 161 -2.67 -21.97 8.01
CA GLY A 161 -4.12 -21.74 8.02
C GLY A 161 -4.54 -20.33 8.41
N TYR A 162 -3.61 -19.39 8.54
CA TYR A 162 -3.94 -17.99 8.81
C TYR A 162 -4.61 -17.31 7.62
N LYS A 163 -5.58 -16.44 7.91
CA LYS A 163 -6.23 -15.59 6.91
C LYS A 163 -5.66 -14.19 7.00
N PHE A 164 -5.47 -13.55 5.85
CA PHE A 164 -4.95 -12.20 5.76
C PHE A 164 -6.00 -11.24 5.22
N ASP A 165 -6.11 -10.07 5.86
CA ASP A 165 -6.80 -8.92 5.29
C ASP A 165 -5.95 -8.30 4.19
N SER A 166 -4.64 -8.22 4.42
CA SER A 166 -3.70 -7.72 3.43
C SER A 166 -2.31 -8.32 3.58
N ALA A 167 -1.56 -8.36 2.46
CA ALA A 167 -0.15 -8.68 2.42
C ALA A 167 0.51 -7.86 1.30
N GLN A 168 1.18 -6.77 1.65
CA GLN A 168 1.73 -5.82 0.67
C GLN A 168 2.98 -5.11 1.20
N ILE A 169 3.73 -4.49 0.28
CA ILE A 169 4.87 -3.66 0.65
C ILE A 169 4.35 -2.27 0.98
N GLU A 170 4.72 -1.75 2.14
CA GLU A 170 4.31 -0.44 2.64
C GLU A 170 5.50 0.41 3.07
N MET A 171 5.25 1.72 3.14
CA MET A 171 6.17 2.69 3.73
C MET A 171 5.73 2.92 5.18
N VAL A 172 6.41 2.26 6.11
CA VAL A 172 6.09 2.31 7.55
C VAL A 172 6.83 3.48 8.19
N PRO A 173 6.14 4.42 8.84
CA PRO A 173 6.79 5.56 9.48
C PRO A 173 7.60 5.13 10.71
N GLN A 174 8.78 5.74 10.86
CA GLN A 174 9.65 5.54 12.03
C GLN A 174 9.17 6.32 13.26
N SER A 175 8.34 7.33 13.06
CA SER A 175 7.73 8.15 14.12
C SER A 175 6.40 8.71 13.66
N TYR A 176 5.47 8.85 14.60
CA TYR A 176 4.13 9.35 14.35
C TYR A 176 3.99 10.82 14.79
N GLN A 177 3.13 11.57 14.09
CA GLN A 177 2.80 12.97 14.35
C GLN A 177 1.36 13.08 14.81
N LYS A 178 1.13 13.56 16.06
CA LYS A 178 -0.22 13.86 16.55
C LYS A 178 -0.73 15.20 16.01
N LEU A 179 -2.02 15.23 15.73
CA LEU A 179 -2.75 16.45 15.38
C LEU A 179 -3.67 16.82 16.56
N ASP A 180 -3.31 17.89 17.31
CA ASP A 180 -4.05 18.27 18.52
C ASP A 180 -5.38 18.97 18.21
N LYS A 181 -5.43 19.73 17.10
CA LYS A 181 -6.62 20.50 16.71
C LYS A 181 -7.53 19.72 15.80
N GLN A 182 -8.84 19.78 16.07
CA GLN A 182 -9.84 19.14 15.23
C GLN A 182 -9.81 19.67 13.79
N GLU A 183 -9.57 20.96 13.59
CA GLU A 183 -9.46 21.56 12.25
C GLU A 183 -8.34 20.95 11.41
N ASP A 184 -7.18 20.66 12.06
CA ASP A 184 -6.03 20.05 11.37
C ASP A 184 -6.31 18.58 11.02
N ARG A 185 -7.03 17.85 11.90
CA ARG A 185 -7.49 16.48 11.64
C ARG A 185 -8.47 16.46 10.47
N ASP A 186 -9.51 17.30 10.51
CA ASP A 186 -10.51 17.42 9.44
C ASP A 186 -9.88 17.77 8.08
N ASN A 187 -8.84 18.62 8.10
CA ASN A 187 -8.10 18.98 6.89
C ASN A 187 -7.24 17.82 6.39
N MET A 188 -6.63 17.05 7.29
CA MET A 188 -5.84 15.87 6.93
C MET A 188 -6.74 14.79 6.32
N GLU A 189 -7.88 14.47 6.95
CA GLU A 189 -8.85 13.52 6.43
C GLU A 189 -9.31 13.89 5.02
N LYS A 190 -9.75 15.14 4.82
CA LYS A 190 -10.19 15.62 3.50
C LYS A 190 -9.08 15.62 2.45
N MET A 191 -7.83 15.80 2.87
CA MET A 191 -6.68 15.67 1.96
C MET A 191 -6.47 14.22 1.55
N LEU A 192 -6.57 13.28 2.48
CA LEU A 192 -6.48 11.83 2.20
C LEU A 192 -7.62 11.38 1.30
N ASP A 193 -8.86 11.80 1.56
CA ASP A 193 -10.04 11.53 0.72
C ASP A 193 -9.80 11.96 -0.74
N LEU A 194 -9.20 13.14 -0.96
CA LEU A 194 -8.88 13.60 -2.31
C LEU A 194 -7.81 12.76 -3.01
N PHE A 195 -6.86 12.21 -2.26
CA PHE A 195 -5.89 11.28 -2.83
C PHE A 195 -6.53 9.94 -3.17
N GLU A 196 -7.46 9.45 -2.34
CA GLU A 196 -8.19 8.21 -2.60
C GLU A 196 -9.14 8.31 -3.81
N GLU A 197 -9.71 9.50 -4.05
CA GLU A 197 -10.58 9.78 -5.20
C GLU A 197 -9.80 9.99 -6.51
N ASP A 198 -8.48 10.20 -6.47
CA ASP A 198 -7.65 10.44 -7.66
C ASP A 198 -7.26 9.12 -8.32
N ASP A 199 -7.76 8.87 -9.52
CA ASP A 199 -7.52 7.64 -10.30
C ASP A 199 -6.03 7.34 -10.57
N ASP A 200 -5.19 8.36 -10.59
CA ASP A 200 -3.75 8.21 -10.79
C ASP A 200 -3.03 7.76 -9.50
N VAL A 201 -3.64 7.92 -8.31
CA VAL A 201 -3.06 7.53 -7.03
C VAL A 201 -3.25 6.03 -6.78
N GLN A 202 -2.18 5.37 -6.37
CA GLN A 202 -2.19 3.93 -6.07
C GLN A 202 -2.09 3.66 -4.58
N ASN A 203 -1.22 4.38 -3.89
CA ASN A 203 -1.00 4.25 -2.46
C ASN A 203 -0.69 5.62 -1.84
N VAL A 204 -1.15 5.81 -0.61
CA VAL A 204 -0.80 6.97 0.23
C VAL A 204 -0.33 6.46 1.58
N TRP A 205 0.85 6.89 1.99
CA TRP A 205 1.39 6.60 3.32
C TRP A 205 1.65 7.90 4.06
N HIS A 206 1.39 7.90 5.34
CA HIS A 206 1.57 9.07 6.17
C HIS A 206 1.98 8.68 7.60
N ASN A 207 2.56 9.62 8.33
CA ASN A 207 2.93 9.42 9.72
C ASN A 207 1.97 10.09 10.72
N TRP A 208 0.74 10.37 10.30
CA TRP A 208 -0.28 10.89 11.20
C TRP A 208 -0.71 9.79 12.19
N ASP A 209 -0.64 10.12 13.49
CA ASP A 209 -1.16 9.29 14.58
C ASP A 209 -2.66 9.57 14.72
N GLN A 210 -3.46 8.57 14.40
CA GLN A 210 -4.93 8.65 14.39
C GLN A 210 -5.57 8.24 15.74
N GLU A 211 -4.74 7.86 16.74
CA GLU A 211 -5.19 7.52 18.09
C GLU A 211 -5.59 8.75 18.93
#